data_9b8a56db91e46d5c61f4f43494249785
#
_entry.id   9b8a56db91e46d5c61f4f43494249785
#
_cell.length_a   1.000
_cell.length_b   1.000
_cell.length_c   1.000
_cell.angle_alpha   90.00
_cell.angle_beta   90.00
_cell.angle_gamma   90.00
#
_symmetry.space_group_name_H-M   'P 1'
#
loop_
_entity.id
_entity.type
_entity.pdbx_description
1 polymer ?
#
loop_
_entity_poly.entity_id
_entity_poly.type
_entity_poly.pdbx_seq_one_letter_code
_entity_poly.pdbx_strand_id
1 'polypeptide(L)'
;MNKQNELSILMEQYGSDKWGAWHNYTILYHEIFCKIKTEVKNLLEVGLGTKNANIKSNMLDFHTSKPGGSLRAWKDYFVNANVYGLDIDKDILFNEERIKTFYCDQTNKDDITNFLNSEHIKNLEFDIIIDDGLHTYGANYSFLINSFHKLKRDGIYVVEDVTSQTAQSFKNEQQKLKDNLFFSEFDIHELEHPWNKGDNRLLIIKK
;
A
#
# COMPACT_ATOMS: atom_id res chain seq x y z
N MET A 1 17.12 3.16 19.03
CA MET A 1 16.97 2.26 17.86
C MET A 1 15.67 1.49 18.03
N ASN A 2 14.75 1.63 17.10
CA ASN A 2 13.51 0.86 17.13
C ASN A 2 13.84 -0.63 16.98
N LYS A 3 13.23 -1.45 17.83
CA LYS A 3 13.51 -2.90 17.82
C LYS A 3 12.87 -3.51 16.56
N GLN A 4 13.68 -4.22 15.78
CA GLN A 4 13.22 -4.96 14.61
C GLN A 4 12.17 -5.99 15.02
N ASN A 5 11.06 -6.05 14.29
CA ASN A 5 9.99 -7.03 14.48
C ASN A 5 9.96 -8.03 13.30
N GLU A 6 9.10 -9.03 13.37
CA GLU A 6 8.98 -10.07 12.34
C GLU A 6 8.75 -9.46 10.93
N LEU A 7 7.86 -8.48 10.80
CA LEU A 7 7.58 -7.83 9.52
C LEU A 7 8.79 -7.04 9.01
N SER A 8 9.55 -6.38 9.91
CA SER A 8 10.78 -5.69 9.55
C SER A 8 11.82 -6.65 8.94
N ILE A 9 11.97 -7.83 9.53
CA ILE A 9 12.88 -8.87 9.04
C ILE A 9 12.47 -9.32 7.63
N LEU A 10 11.19 -9.58 7.40
CA LEU A 10 10.68 -9.98 6.09
C LEU A 10 10.86 -8.89 5.03
N MET A 11 10.52 -7.62 5.36
CA MET A 11 10.71 -6.50 4.42
C MET A 11 12.18 -6.32 4.03
N GLU A 12 13.10 -6.42 4.99
CA GLU A 12 14.55 -6.37 4.72
C GLU A 12 15.01 -7.55 3.86
N GLN A 13 14.58 -8.77 4.17
CA GLN A 13 14.92 -9.99 3.43
C GLN A 13 14.51 -9.89 1.96
N TYR A 14 13.35 -9.34 1.67
CA TYR A 14 12.83 -9.19 0.31
C TYR A 14 13.21 -7.87 -0.38
N GLY A 15 13.97 -7.01 0.31
CA GLY A 15 14.48 -5.76 -0.25
C GLY A 15 13.40 -4.69 -0.45
N SER A 16 12.41 -4.64 0.44
CA SER A 16 11.45 -3.55 0.51
C SER A 16 11.99 -2.41 1.38
N ASP A 17 11.71 -1.17 1.01
CA ASP A 17 12.10 0.05 1.72
C ASP A 17 11.18 0.41 2.90
N LYS A 18 10.11 -0.34 3.12
CA LYS A 18 9.18 -0.15 4.26
C LYS A 18 9.84 -0.35 5.63
N TRP A 19 11.08 -0.81 5.63
CA TRP A 19 11.96 -0.90 6.79
C TRP A 19 13.40 -0.53 6.43
N GLY A 20 14.09 0.18 7.32
CA GLY A 20 15.53 0.42 7.22
C GLY A 20 15.91 1.87 6.99
N ALA A 21 16.56 2.17 5.87
CA ALA A 21 17.20 3.47 5.65
C ALA A 21 16.22 4.62 5.41
N TRP A 22 15.03 4.35 4.87
CA TRP A 22 14.10 5.40 4.46
C TRP A 22 12.80 5.42 5.24
N HIS A 23 12.23 4.25 5.53
CA HIS A 23 10.97 4.14 6.24
C HIS A 23 11.08 3.18 7.41
N ASN A 24 10.20 3.32 8.39
CA ASN A 24 10.03 2.43 9.51
C ASN A 24 8.56 2.04 9.71
N TYR A 25 7.82 1.96 8.61
CA TYR A 25 6.39 1.64 8.58
C TYR A 25 6.06 0.33 9.26
N THR A 26 6.96 -0.64 9.18
CA THR A 26 6.79 -1.97 9.78
C THR A 26 6.55 -1.95 11.28
N ILE A 27 6.91 -0.88 11.99
CA ILE A 27 6.63 -0.73 13.42
C ILE A 27 5.12 -0.60 13.61
N LEU A 28 4.52 0.40 12.95
CA LEU A 28 3.08 0.64 13.05
C LEU A 28 2.29 -0.50 12.39
N TYR A 29 2.73 -0.99 11.24
CA TYR A 29 2.10 -2.13 10.59
C TYR A 29 2.05 -3.38 11.47
N HIS A 30 3.14 -3.69 12.17
CA HIS A 30 3.16 -4.83 13.07
C HIS A 30 2.20 -4.64 14.25
N GLU A 31 2.13 -3.45 14.84
CA GLU A 31 1.19 -3.14 15.92
C GLU A 31 -0.27 -3.32 15.49
N ILE A 32 -0.61 -2.93 14.25
CA ILE A 32 -1.97 -3.02 13.71
C ILE A 32 -2.26 -4.47 13.25
N PHE A 33 -1.36 -5.07 12.49
CA PHE A 33 -1.63 -6.29 11.76
C PHE A 33 -1.34 -7.58 12.53
N CYS A 34 -0.50 -7.56 13.58
CA CYS A 34 -0.15 -8.79 14.32
C CYS A 34 -1.39 -9.48 14.91
N LYS A 35 -2.41 -8.71 15.28
CA LYS A 35 -3.65 -9.23 15.89
C LYS A 35 -4.57 -9.94 14.89
N ILE A 36 -4.51 -9.53 13.61
CA ILE A 36 -5.36 -10.06 12.53
C ILE A 36 -4.58 -10.93 11.54
N LYS A 37 -3.30 -11.19 11.83
CA LYS A 37 -2.33 -11.82 10.92
C LYS A 37 -2.83 -13.11 10.27
N THR A 38 -3.53 -13.96 11.01
CA THR A 38 -4.07 -15.24 10.52
C THR A 38 -5.45 -15.12 9.87
N GLU A 39 -6.11 -13.98 10.03
CA GLU A 39 -7.48 -13.74 9.55
C GLU A 39 -7.49 -13.11 8.15
N VAL A 40 -6.44 -12.37 7.78
CA VAL A 40 -6.30 -11.73 6.47
C VAL A 40 -6.32 -12.78 5.37
N LYS A 41 -7.21 -12.61 4.37
CA LYS A 41 -7.39 -13.50 3.22
C LYS A 41 -7.00 -12.85 1.90
N ASN A 42 -7.19 -11.54 1.77
CA ASN A 42 -6.85 -10.82 0.55
C ASN A 42 -6.22 -9.48 0.91
N LEU A 43 -5.02 -9.22 0.38
CA LEU A 43 -4.32 -7.95 0.46
C LEU A 43 -4.08 -7.42 -0.94
N LEU A 44 -4.33 -6.14 -1.17
CA LEU A 44 -4.00 -5.42 -2.40
C LEU A 44 -2.97 -4.34 -2.10
N GLU A 45 -1.90 -4.27 -2.91
CA GLU A 45 -0.91 -3.19 -2.87
C GLU A 45 -0.75 -2.56 -4.25
N VAL A 46 -0.75 -1.23 -4.32
CA VAL A 46 -0.44 -0.44 -5.51
C VAL A 46 0.97 0.10 -5.40
N GLY A 47 1.75 -0.04 -6.48
CA GLY A 47 3.17 0.30 -6.49
C GLY A 47 4.03 -0.92 -6.13
N LEU A 48 4.76 -1.44 -7.13
CA LEU A 48 5.65 -2.59 -6.95
C LEU A 48 7.13 -2.19 -6.99
N GLY A 49 7.41 -0.90 -7.22
CA GLY A 49 8.75 -0.36 -7.20
C GLY A 49 9.54 -0.61 -8.48
N THR A 50 9.12 -0.01 -9.60
CA THR A 50 9.86 -0.10 -10.87
C THR A 50 11.22 0.60 -10.82
N LYS A 51 12.20 0.05 -11.52
CA LYS A 51 13.50 0.66 -11.81
C LYS A 51 13.61 1.18 -13.24
N ASN A 52 12.52 1.28 -13.97
CA ASN A 52 12.48 1.83 -15.31
C ASN A 52 12.61 3.36 -15.24
N ALA A 53 13.71 3.90 -15.77
CA ALA A 53 13.99 5.34 -15.74
C ALA A 53 12.97 6.21 -16.49
N ASN A 54 12.13 5.60 -17.34
CA ASN A 54 11.06 6.30 -18.04
C ASN A 54 9.75 6.41 -17.24
N ILE A 55 9.71 5.75 -16.09
CA ILE A 55 8.54 5.76 -15.18
C ILE A 55 8.96 6.47 -13.91
N LYS A 56 8.13 7.39 -13.43
CA LYS A 56 8.39 8.08 -12.16
C LYS A 56 8.35 7.07 -11.02
N SER A 57 9.49 6.86 -10.36
CA SER A 57 9.64 5.95 -9.23
C SER A 57 10.75 6.43 -8.32
N ASN A 58 10.60 6.23 -7.02
CA ASN A 58 11.64 6.50 -6.04
C ASN A 58 12.65 5.35 -5.91
N MET A 59 12.39 4.19 -6.56
CA MET A 59 13.22 2.99 -6.46
C MET A 59 14.54 3.06 -7.25
N LEU A 60 14.72 4.06 -8.11
CA LEU A 60 15.93 4.19 -8.95
C LEU A 60 17.22 4.30 -8.13
N ASP A 61 17.14 4.90 -6.95
CA ASP A 61 18.30 5.18 -6.11
C ASP A 61 18.64 4.02 -5.14
N PHE A 62 17.86 2.95 -5.12
CA PHE A 62 18.04 1.83 -4.19
C PHE A 62 18.61 0.59 -4.88
N HIS A 63 19.90 0.35 -4.72
CA HIS A 63 20.58 -0.82 -5.30
C HIS A 63 20.04 -2.16 -4.79
N THR A 64 19.56 -2.21 -3.54
CA THR A 64 19.08 -3.43 -2.88
C THR A 64 17.60 -3.72 -3.10
N SER A 65 16.81 -2.72 -3.50
CA SER A 65 15.38 -2.88 -3.69
C SER A 65 15.07 -3.78 -4.89
N LYS A 66 14.02 -4.58 -4.75
CA LYS A 66 13.55 -5.50 -5.79
C LYS A 66 12.06 -5.26 -6.04
N PRO A 67 11.64 -5.10 -7.30
CA PRO A 67 10.22 -4.99 -7.63
C PRO A 67 9.40 -6.13 -7.00
N GLY A 68 8.30 -5.77 -6.33
CA GLY A 68 7.43 -6.71 -5.64
C GLY A 68 8.04 -7.36 -4.39
N GLY A 69 9.09 -6.77 -3.81
CA GLY A 69 9.68 -7.24 -2.55
C GLY A 69 8.67 -7.21 -1.40
N SER A 70 7.91 -6.13 -1.28
CA SER A 70 6.84 -5.99 -0.28
C SER A 70 5.76 -7.06 -0.42
N LEU A 71 5.34 -7.41 -1.65
CA LEU A 71 4.33 -8.45 -1.86
C LEU A 71 4.77 -9.82 -1.33
N ARG A 72 6.05 -10.16 -1.49
CA ARG A 72 6.62 -11.41 -0.96
C ARG A 72 6.68 -11.38 0.56
N ALA A 73 7.05 -10.24 1.14
CA ALA A 73 7.04 -10.05 2.59
C ALA A 73 5.61 -10.15 3.16
N TRP A 74 4.63 -9.53 2.51
CA TRP A 74 3.20 -9.66 2.91
C TRP A 74 2.71 -11.09 2.82
N LYS A 75 3.04 -11.82 1.74
CA LYS A 75 2.68 -13.22 1.56
C LYS A 75 3.19 -14.09 2.71
N ASP A 76 4.41 -13.88 3.14
CA ASP A 76 5.02 -14.66 4.22
C ASP A 76 4.54 -14.21 5.60
N TYR A 77 4.27 -12.91 5.78
CA TYR A 77 3.69 -12.38 7.01
C TYR A 77 2.24 -12.83 7.19
N PHE A 78 1.40 -12.71 6.18
CA PHE A 78 -0.01 -13.13 6.20
C PHE A 78 -0.16 -14.53 5.60
N VAL A 79 0.15 -15.56 6.38
CA VAL A 79 0.28 -16.95 5.91
C VAL A 79 -0.96 -17.52 5.20
N ASN A 80 -2.13 -16.94 5.45
CA ASN A 80 -3.41 -17.36 4.85
C ASN A 80 -3.89 -16.43 3.72
N ALA A 81 -3.14 -15.38 3.38
CA ALA A 81 -3.58 -14.39 2.41
C ALA A 81 -3.13 -14.70 0.98
N ASN A 82 -3.99 -14.36 0.02
CA ASN A 82 -3.58 -14.06 -1.34
C ASN A 82 -3.21 -12.58 -1.41
N VAL A 83 -2.12 -12.28 -2.10
CA VAL A 83 -1.58 -10.93 -2.25
C VAL A 83 -1.71 -10.52 -3.71
N TYR A 84 -2.26 -9.35 -3.93
CA TYR A 84 -2.50 -8.78 -5.24
C TYR A 84 -1.69 -7.49 -5.37
N GLY A 85 -0.99 -7.33 -6.49
CA GLY A 85 -0.18 -6.15 -6.74
C GLY A 85 -0.58 -5.43 -8.01
N LEU A 86 -0.49 -4.10 -8.01
CA LEU A 86 -0.74 -3.24 -9.16
C LEU A 86 0.48 -2.39 -9.48
N ASP A 87 0.83 -2.29 -10.74
CA ASP A 87 1.83 -1.32 -11.20
C ASP A 87 1.51 -0.84 -12.62
N ILE A 88 2.00 0.36 -12.94
CA ILE A 88 1.95 0.92 -14.29
C ILE A 88 3.02 0.30 -15.20
N ASP A 89 4.09 -0.24 -14.62
CA ASP A 89 5.16 -0.90 -15.36
C ASP A 89 4.82 -2.38 -15.61
N LYS A 90 4.50 -2.69 -16.86
CA LYS A 90 4.16 -4.07 -17.26
C LYS A 90 5.35 -5.03 -17.18
N ASP A 91 6.58 -4.52 -17.27
CA ASP A 91 7.79 -5.34 -17.35
C ASP A 91 8.18 -5.95 -15.99
N ILE A 92 7.66 -5.39 -14.89
CA ILE A 92 7.92 -5.91 -13.54
C ILE A 92 6.78 -6.79 -12.99
N LEU A 93 5.71 -6.99 -13.77
CA LEU A 93 4.60 -7.82 -13.33
C LEU A 93 5.01 -9.30 -13.29
N PHE A 94 4.53 -10.01 -12.29
CA PHE A 94 4.82 -11.43 -12.07
C PHE A 94 3.66 -12.16 -11.39
N ASN A 95 3.71 -13.49 -11.43
CA ASN A 95 2.81 -14.33 -10.66
C ASN A 95 3.64 -15.38 -9.91
N GLU A 96 3.35 -15.54 -8.63
CA GLU A 96 3.92 -16.57 -7.76
C GLU A 96 2.79 -17.24 -6.97
N GLU A 97 3.11 -18.29 -6.21
CA GLU A 97 2.15 -18.88 -5.30
C GLU A 97 1.59 -17.83 -4.34
N ARG A 98 0.28 -17.67 -4.33
CA ARG A 98 -0.48 -16.66 -3.55
C ARG A 98 -0.16 -15.20 -3.91
N ILE A 99 0.59 -14.91 -4.98
CA ILE A 99 0.81 -13.55 -5.48
C ILE A 99 0.35 -13.45 -6.92
N LYS A 100 -0.46 -12.46 -7.22
CA LYS A 100 -0.85 -12.08 -8.60
C LYS A 100 -0.65 -10.60 -8.80
N THR A 101 -0.02 -10.21 -9.91
CA THR A 101 0.16 -8.80 -10.25
C THR A 101 -0.54 -8.43 -11.55
N PHE A 102 -0.98 -7.17 -11.63
CA PHE A 102 -1.77 -6.65 -12.75
C PHE A 102 -1.30 -5.25 -13.13
N TYR A 103 -1.47 -4.92 -14.40
CA TYR A 103 -1.30 -3.56 -14.88
C TYR A 103 -2.43 -2.66 -14.37
N CYS A 104 -2.08 -1.49 -13.88
CA CYS A 104 -3.04 -0.43 -13.57
C CYS A 104 -2.29 0.91 -13.45
N ASP A 105 -2.75 1.91 -14.19
CA ASP A 105 -2.42 3.31 -13.91
C ASP A 105 -3.40 3.81 -12.84
N GLN A 106 -2.91 4.05 -11.62
CA GLN A 106 -3.76 4.53 -10.51
C GLN A 106 -4.34 5.93 -10.72
N THR A 107 -3.83 6.69 -11.69
CA THR A 107 -4.38 8.00 -12.07
C THR A 107 -5.53 7.89 -13.08
N ASN A 108 -5.66 6.72 -13.73
CA ASN A 108 -6.68 6.46 -14.75
C ASN A 108 -7.86 5.69 -14.14
N LYS A 109 -9.01 6.35 -14.06
CA LYS A 109 -10.24 5.74 -13.51
C LYS A 109 -10.69 4.50 -14.27
N ASP A 110 -10.51 4.47 -15.59
CA ASP A 110 -10.93 3.33 -16.41
C ASP A 110 -10.03 2.12 -16.14
N ASP A 111 -8.71 2.31 -15.96
CA ASP A 111 -7.79 1.24 -15.59
C ASP A 111 -8.14 0.66 -14.22
N ILE A 112 -8.40 1.51 -13.23
CA ILE A 112 -8.85 1.08 -11.90
C ILE A 112 -10.15 0.28 -12.01
N THR A 113 -11.13 0.79 -12.76
CA THR A 113 -12.44 0.15 -12.95
C THR A 113 -12.28 -1.20 -13.67
N ASN A 114 -11.47 -1.27 -14.72
CA ASN A 114 -11.21 -2.49 -15.46
C ASN A 114 -10.54 -3.55 -14.59
N PHE A 115 -9.55 -3.17 -13.76
CA PHE A 115 -8.93 -4.07 -12.79
C PHE A 115 -9.97 -4.61 -11.80
N LEU A 116 -10.72 -3.72 -11.15
CA LEU A 116 -11.69 -4.12 -10.11
C LEU A 116 -12.83 -5.00 -10.64
N ASN A 117 -13.17 -4.87 -11.92
CA ASN A 117 -14.19 -5.68 -12.60
C ASN A 117 -13.62 -6.92 -13.32
N SER A 118 -12.32 -7.12 -13.31
CA SER A 118 -11.69 -8.30 -13.93
C SER A 118 -12.19 -9.60 -13.29
N GLU A 119 -12.12 -10.70 -14.04
CA GLU A 119 -12.61 -12.02 -13.58
C GLU A 119 -11.94 -12.48 -12.29
N HIS A 120 -10.69 -12.10 -12.07
CA HIS A 120 -9.92 -12.45 -10.90
C HIS A 120 -10.29 -11.65 -9.65
N ILE A 121 -10.88 -10.46 -9.81
CA ILE A 121 -11.07 -9.47 -8.73
C ILE A 121 -12.54 -9.15 -8.45
N LYS A 122 -13.41 -9.20 -9.46
CA LYS A 122 -14.80 -8.72 -9.36
C LYS A 122 -15.60 -9.23 -8.16
N ASN A 123 -15.34 -10.47 -7.73
CA ASN A 123 -16.02 -11.13 -6.61
C ASN A 123 -15.21 -11.12 -5.30
N LEU A 124 -14.07 -10.44 -5.27
CA LEU A 124 -13.24 -10.34 -4.08
C LEU A 124 -13.53 -9.05 -3.31
N GLU A 125 -13.36 -9.15 -2.01
CA GLU A 125 -13.16 -8.02 -1.11
C GLU A 125 -11.81 -8.18 -0.44
N PHE A 126 -11.17 -7.05 -0.14
CA PHE A 126 -9.85 -7.00 0.48
C PHE A 126 -9.97 -6.73 1.98
N ASP A 127 -9.19 -7.43 2.77
CA ASP A 127 -9.01 -7.15 4.19
C ASP A 127 -8.12 -5.92 4.38
N ILE A 128 -7.13 -5.76 3.48
CA ILE A 128 -6.16 -4.67 3.50
C ILE A 128 -5.96 -4.16 2.07
N ILE A 129 -5.96 -2.84 1.90
CA ILE A 129 -5.52 -2.16 0.67
C ILE A 129 -4.41 -1.19 1.05
N ILE A 130 -3.27 -1.25 0.36
CA ILE A 130 -2.12 -0.37 0.54
C ILE A 130 -1.87 0.39 -0.75
N ASP A 131 -1.88 1.71 -0.69
CA ASP A 131 -1.53 2.61 -1.78
C ASP A 131 -0.12 3.16 -1.56
N ASP A 132 0.84 2.54 -2.22
CA ASP A 132 2.26 2.88 -2.26
C ASP A 132 2.70 3.22 -3.71
N GLY A 133 1.83 3.92 -4.44
CA GLY A 133 1.98 4.16 -5.87
C GLY A 133 2.71 5.46 -6.22
N LEU A 134 2.00 6.44 -6.79
CA LEU A 134 2.62 7.68 -7.31
C LEU A 134 2.91 8.75 -6.24
N HIS A 135 2.46 8.59 -5.00
CA HIS A 135 2.67 9.49 -3.85
C HIS A 135 2.19 10.93 -4.06
N THR A 136 1.23 11.14 -4.93
CA THR A 136 0.58 12.45 -5.10
C THR A 136 -0.84 12.41 -4.56
N TYR A 137 -1.30 13.51 -3.96
CA TYR A 137 -2.68 13.59 -3.45
C TYR A 137 -3.72 13.17 -4.50
N GLY A 138 -3.59 13.65 -5.76
CA GLY A 138 -4.54 13.32 -6.82
C GLY A 138 -4.60 11.84 -7.16
N ALA A 139 -3.44 11.17 -7.23
CA ALA A 139 -3.36 9.73 -7.51
C ALA A 139 -3.93 8.92 -6.35
N ASN A 140 -3.48 9.20 -5.12
CA ASN A 140 -3.98 8.52 -3.92
C ASN A 140 -5.50 8.72 -3.74
N TYR A 141 -5.99 9.97 -3.92
CA TYR A 141 -7.42 10.26 -3.85
C TYR A 141 -8.22 9.52 -4.92
N SER A 142 -7.74 9.51 -6.17
CA SER A 142 -8.38 8.78 -7.27
C SER A 142 -8.49 7.29 -6.97
N PHE A 143 -7.41 6.67 -6.52
CA PHE A 143 -7.42 5.24 -6.21
C PHE A 143 -8.31 4.95 -5.00
N LEU A 144 -8.22 5.74 -3.94
CA LEU A 144 -9.06 5.61 -2.74
C LEU A 144 -10.54 5.60 -3.09
N ILE A 145 -11.05 6.64 -3.76
CA ILE A 145 -12.50 6.77 -4.02
C ILE A 145 -13.04 5.71 -4.99
N ASN A 146 -12.20 5.20 -5.89
CA ASN A 146 -12.61 4.19 -6.86
C ASN A 146 -12.46 2.75 -6.35
N SER A 147 -11.61 2.49 -5.34
CA SER A 147 -11.33 1.15 -4.82
C SER A 147 -11.91 0.85 -3.44
N PHE A 148 -12.28 1.86 -2.66
CA PHE A 148 -12.72 1.70 -1.26
C PHE A 148 -13.93 0.78 -1.08
N HIS A 149 -14.82 0.71 -2.07
CA HIS A 149 -15.97 -0.19 -2.04
C HIS A 149 -15.55 -1.67 -2.00
N LYS A 150 -14.35 -2.01 -2.49
CA LYS A 150 -13.74 -3.35 -2.44
C LYS A 150 -13.10 -3.70 -1.09
N LEU A 151 -12.96 -2.72 -0.19
CA LEU A 151 -12.51 -2.99 1.16
C LEU A 151 -13.64 -3.66 1.94
N LYS A 152 -13.36 -4.74 2.67
CA LYS A 152 -14.31 -5.39 3.59
C LYS A 152 -14.76 -4.43 4.69
N ARG A 153 -15.88 -4.75 5.31
CA ARG A 153 -16.23 -4.18 6.61
C ARG A 153 -15.11 -4.52 7.60
N ASP A 154 -14.72 -3.56 8.43
CA ASP A 154 -13.57 -3.62 9.36
C ASP A 154 -12.20 -3.78 8.66
N GLY A 155 -12.16 -3.67 7.33
CA GLY A 155 -10.92 -3.66 6.55
C GLY A 155 -10.13 -2.37 6.72
N ILE A 156 -8.83 -2.43 6.37
CA ILE A 156 -7.88 -1.34 6.57
C ILE A 156 -7.35 -0.86 5.21
N TYR A 157 -7.52 0.43 4.94
CA TYR A 157 -6.91 1.12 3.81
C TYR A 157 -5.74 1.96 4.30
N VAL A 158 -4.59 1.85 3.64
CA VAL A 158 -3.40 2.62 3.98
C VAL A 158 -2.92 3.39 2.76
N VAL A 159 -2.51 4.64 2.95
CA VAL A 159 -1.72 5.41 1.97
C VAL A 159 -0.34 5.63 2.57
N GLU A 160 0.71 5.24 1.85
CA GLU A 160 2.11 5.43 2.22
C GLU A 160 2.68 6.74 1.65
N ASP A 161 3.84 7.12 2.11
CA ASP A 161 4.63 8.27 1.64
C ASP A 161 3.86 9.59 1.63
N VAL A 162 3.08 9.81 2.70
CA VAL A 162 2.21 10.98 2.83
C VAL A 162 3.04 12.20 3.22
N THR A 163 3.27 13.12 2.27
CA THR A 163 3.90 14.41 2.57
C THR A 163 3.02 15.28 3.47
N SER A 164 3.60 16.30 4.11
CA SER A 164 2.82 17.25 4.91
C SER A 164 1.71 17.93 4.10
N GLN A 165 1.97 18.23 2.82
CA GLN A 165 0.98 18.84 1.93
C GLN A 165 -0.16 17.86 1.59
N THR A 166 0.17 16.61 1.28
CA THR A 166 -0.80 15.54 1.02
C THR A 166 -1.65 15.27 2.26
N ALA A 167 -1.02 15.21 3.45
CA ALA A 167 -1.71 15.07 4.73
C ALA A 167 -2.73 16.19 4.96
N GLN A 168 -2.33 17.44 4.71
CA GLN A 168 -3.23 18.58 4.87
C GLN A 168 -4.40 18.53 3.88
N SER A 169 -4.15 18.10 2.63
CA SER A 169 -5.20 17.95 1.63
C SER A 169 -6.23 16.89 2.04
N PHE A 170 -5.78 15.75 2.54
CA PHE A 170 -6.66 14.70 3.04
C PHE A 170 -7.47 15.17 4.27
N LYS A 171 -6.85 15.90 5.21
CA LYS A 171 -7.56 16.48 6.36
C LYS A 171 -8.66 17.44 5.93
N ASN A 172 -8.40 18.28 4.94
CA ASN A 172 -9.40 19.24 4.43
C ASN A 172 -10.60 18.54 3.78
N GLU A 173 -10.40 17.37 3.16
CA GLU A 173 -11.46 16.59 2.50
C GLU A 173 -12.06 15.50 3.40
N GLN A 174 -11.57 15.35 4.64
CA GLN A 174 -11.94 14.22 5.52
C GLN A 174 -13.45 14.06 5.70
N GLN A 175 -14.18 15.17 5.93
CA GLN A 175 -15.62 15.11 6.14
C GLN A 175 -16.34 14.64 4.86
N LYS A 176 -15.98 15.19 3.72
CA LYS A 176 -16.53 14.78 2.42
C LYS A 176 -16.22 13.33 2.08
N LEU A 177 -15.01 12.86 2.37
CA LEU A 177 -14.63 11.46 2.23
C LEU A 177 -15.51 10.58 3.14
N LYS A 178 -15.72 10.99 4.41
CA LYS A 178 -16.56 10.25 5.36
C LYS A 178 -17.99 10.11 4.88
N ASP A 179 -18.56 11.18 4.36
CA ASP A 179 -19.95 11.19 3.85
C ASP A 179 -20.11 10.27 2.63
N ASN A 180 -19.06 10.07 1.84
CA ASN A 180 -19.10 9.27 0.61
C ASN A 180 -18.66 7.81 0.82
N LEU A 181 -17.71 7.54 1.70
CA LEU A 181 -17.06 6.24 1.84
C LEU A 181 -17.50 5.47 3.09
N PHE A 182 -18.12 6.15 4.07
CA PHE A 182 -18.65 5.54 5.30
C PHE A 182 -17.60 4.74 6.09
N PHE A 183 -16.51 5.41 6.50
CA PHE A 183 -15.47 4.81 7.33
C PHE A 183 -15.64 5.16 8.83
N SER A 184 -15.06 4.33 9.69
CA SER A 184 -15.11 4.50 11.15
C SER A 184 -13.92 5.29 11.69
N GLU A 185 -12.72 5.07 11.16
CA GLU A 185 -11.48 5.72 11.59
C GLU A 185 -10.75 6.35 10.41
N PHE A 186 -10.06 7.47 10.68
CA PHE A 186 -9.23 8.20 9.71
C PHE A 186 -8.09 8.89 10.47
N ASP A 187 -6.91 8.31 10.40
CA ASP A 187 -5.76 8.78 11.17
C ASP A 187 -4.53 8.96 10.28
N ILE A 188 -3.80 10.05 10.52
CA ILE A 188 -2.52 10.30 9.87
C ILE A 188 -1.41 10.15 10.91
N HIS A 189 -0.59 9.14 10.74
CA HIS A 189 0.53 8.81 11.61
C HIS A 189 1.82 9.36 11.02
N GLU A 190 2.47 10.28 11.72
CA GLU A 190 3.84 10.70 11.42
C GLU A 190 4.80 9.86 12.26
N LEU A 191 5.66 9.12 11.58
CA LEU A 191 6.62 8.24 12.22
C LEU A 191 7.99 8.94 12.31
N GLU A 192 8.57 8.93 13.50
CA GLU A 192 9.91 9.49 13.68
C GLU A 192 10.95 8.65 12.93
N HIS A 193 11.71 9.30 12.05
CA HIS A 193 12.82 8.68 11.33
C HIS A 193 14.05 9.60 11.35
N PRO A 194 15.27 9.07 11.52
CA PRO A 194 16.49 9.89 11.63
C PRO A 194 16.73 10.77 10.40
N TRP A 195 16.46 10.25 9.22
CA TRP A 195 16.79 10.87 7.94
C TRP A 195 15.57 11.33 7.15
N ASN A 196 14.52 10.52 7.10
CA ASN A 196 13.32 10.87 6.34
C ASN A 196 12.36 11.73 7.18
N LYS A 197 12.31 13.02 6.88
CA LYS A 197 11.38 14.00 7.49
C LYS A 197 10.30 14.47 6.50
N GLY A 198 10.39 14.02 5.25
CA GLY A 198 9.52 14.48 4.17
C GLY A 198 8.16 13.82 4.13
N ASP A 199 8.17 12.51 4.08
CA ASP A 199 7.00 11.68 3.77
C ASP A 199 6.85 10.41 4.60
N ASN A 200 7.64 10.23 5.67
CA ASN A 200 7.52 9.07 6.57
C ASN A 200 6.22 9.11 7.39
N ARG A 201 5.09 9.16 6.67
CA ARG A 201 3.73 9.21 7.22
C ARG A 201 2.82 8.21 6.52
N LEU A 202 1.90 7.66 7.29
CA LEU A 202 0.82 6.80 6.81
C LEU A 202 -0.53 7.47 7.07
N LEU A 203 -1.41 7.48 6.07
CA LEU A 203 -2.84 7.68 6.29
C LEU A 203 -3.49 6.31 6.44
N ILE A 204 -4.21 6.08 7.54
CA ILE A 204 -4.92 4.84 7.82
C ILE A 204 -6.42 5.13 7.92
N ILE A 205 -7.21 4.39 7.16
CA ILE A 205 -8.67 4.49 7.15
C ILE A 205 -9.23 3.09 7.43
N LYS A 206 -10.15 2.97 8.40
CA LYS A 206 -10.89 1.72 8.66
C LYS A 206 -12.35 1.86 8.25
N LYS A 207 -12.83 0.88 7.52
CA LYS A 207 -14.22 0.83 7.03
C LYS A 207 -15.22 0.38 8.08
#